data_15c3d9840deacd808e9832dcf98a2157
#
_entry.id   15c3d9840deacd808e9832dcf98a2157
#
_cell.length_a   1.000
_cell.length_b   1.000
_cell.length_c   1.000
_cell.angle_alpha   90.00
_cell.angle_beta   90.00
_cell.angle_gamma   90.00
#
_symmetry.space_group_name_H-M   'P 1'
#
loop_
_entity.id
_entity.type
_entity.pdbx_description
1 polymer ?
#
loop_
_entity_poly.entity_id
_entity_poly.type
_entity_poly.pdbx_seq_one_letter_code
_entity_poly.pdbx_strand_id
1 'polypeptide(L)'
;MSENKELLEVKDLGITFFTDRGALPAVQEVSFSIKPGETLGVVGESGCGKSMTALSLMQLIPSPPGKITAGEIMYKGEDLLKKSPKEMRDIRGKEISMIFQEPMTSLNPVITVGKQIMEAVLTHEKMSKQEAKERALEMIKLVGIPMPEKVFASCPHQLSGGMRQRIMIAMALSCNPSLLICDEPTTALDVTIQAQILKLINKMKKELNTAVLLITHDMGVISEMADNVIVMYAGKIVEYTNVEDLFKNPLHPYTIGLRRSIPDIDSDDQEELEVIPGS
;
A
#
# COMPACT_ATOMS: atom_id res chain seq x y z
N MET A 1 1.80 31.59 -5.51
CA MET A 1 1.19 30.60 -4.61
C MET A 1 0.86 29.40 -5.51
N SER A 2 1.68 28.36 -5.51
CA SER A 2 1.37 27.13 -6.26
C SER A 2 0.23 26.45 -5.51
N GLU A 3 -0.94 26.38 -6.15
CA GLU A 3 -2.00 25.48 -5.69
C GLU A 3 -1.39 24.11 -5.46
N ASN A 4 -1.54 23.59 -4.24
CA ASN A 4 -1.12 22.25 -3.86
C ASN A 4 -1.99 21.25 -4.65
N LYS A 5 -1.57 20.95 -5.89
CA LYS A 5 -2.33 20.11 -6.80
C LYS A 5 -2.27 18.67 -6.24
N GLU A 6 -3.42 18.00 -6.14
CA GLU A 6 -3.51 16.61 -5.72
C GLU A 6 -2.65 15.72 -6.65
N LEU A 7 -1.92 14.77 -6.06
CA LEU A 7 -1.16 13.76 -6.81
C LEU A 7 -2.10 12.71 -7.38
N LEU A 8 -3.02 12.23 -6.53
CA LEU A 8 -4.06 11.27 -6.86
C LEU A 8 -5.41 11.80 -6.38
N GLU A 9 -6.44 11.69 -7.19
CA GLU A 9 -7.82 11.99 -6.84
C GLU A 9 -8.72 10.86 -7.36
N VAL A 10 -9.46 10.24 -6.47
CA VAL A 10 -10.44 9.19 -6.75
C VAL A 10 -11.83 9.77 -6.51
N LYS A 11 -12.74 9.62 -7.50
CA LYS A 11 -14.10 10.14 -7.44
C LYS A 11 -15.11 9.02 -7.72
N ASP A 12 -16.02 8.83 -6.79
CA ASP A 12 -17.19 7.95 -6.89
C ASP A 12 -16.86 6.54 -7.41
N LEU A 13 -15.71 6.00 -6.98
CA LEU A 13 -15.22 4.71 -7.43
C LEU A 13 -16.18 3.60 -7.03
N GLY A 14 -16.61 2.82 -8.02
CA GLY A 14 -17.44 1.63 -7.85
C GLY A 14 -16.78 0.39 -8.46
N ILE A 15 -16.74 -0.71 -7.69
CA ILE A 15 -16.20 -1.99 -8.13
C ILE A 15 -17.22 -3.08 -7.81
N THR A 16 -17.58 -3.88 -8.82
CA THR A 16 -18.56 -4.98 -8.70
C THR A 16 -17.97 -6.28 -9.21
N PHE A 17 -18.18 -7.36 -8.47
CA PHE A 17 -17.87 -8.73 -8.89
C PHE A 17 -19.12 -9.41 -9.42
N PHE A 18 -19.06 -9.91 -10.65
CA PHE A 18 -20.15 -10.62 -11.31
C PHE A 18 -19.93 -12.13 -11.17
N THR A 19 -20.63 -12.74 -10.24
CA THR A 19 -20.53 -14.18 -9.93
C THR A 19 -21.78 -14.91 -10.38
N ASP A 20 -21.75 -16.24 -10.41
CA ASP A 20 -22.93 -17.09 -10.71
C ASP A 20 -24.10 -16.85 -9.71
N ARG A 21 -23.81 -16.30 -8.53
CA ARG A 21 -24.80 -15.96 -7.49
C ARG A 21 -25.33 -14.53 -7.61
N GLY A 22 -24.86 -13.76 -8.58
CA GLY A 22 -25.27 -12.37 -8.81
C GLY A 22 -24.14 -11.37 -8.72
N ALA A 23 -24.49 -10.09 -8.81
CA ALA A 23 -23.58 -8.97 -8.71
C ALA A 23 -23.31 -8.62 -7.23
N LEU A 24 -22.03 -8.63 -6.84
CA LEU A 24 -21.59 -8.28 -5.49
C LEU A 24 -20.80 -6.94 -5.58
N PRO A 25 -21.36 -5.82 -5.11
CA PRO A 25 -20.64 -4.56 -5.04
C PRO A 25 -19.60 -4.63 -3.92
N ALA A 26 -18.31 -4.58 -4.29
CA ALA A 26 -17.19 -4.63 -3.36
C ALA A 26 -16.70 -3.23 -2.93
N VAL A 27 -16.88 -2.22 -3.78
CA VAL A 27 -16.57 -0.81 -3.51
C VAL A 27 -17.69 0.04 -4.08
N GLN A 28 -18.18 1.03 -3.31
CA GLN A 28 -19.33 1.84 -3.65
C GLN A 28 -19.07 3.32 -3.31
N GLU A 29 -19.10 4.18 -4.33
CA GLU A 29 -19.02 5.65 -4.18
C GLU A 29 -17.80 6.11 -3.34
N VAL A 30 -16.65 5.45 -3.50
CA VAL A 30 -15.44 5.78 -2.75
C VAL A 30 -14.75 6.97 -3.40
N SER A 31 -14.56 8.06 -2.62
CA SER A 31 -13.91 9.29 -3.06
C SER A 31 -12.87 9.75 -2.03
N PHE A 32 -11.64 10.01 -2.48
CA PHE A 32 -10.54 10.53 -1.67
C PHE A 32 -9.45 11.14 -2.53
N SER A 33 -8.53 11.88 -1.89
CA SER A 33 -7.34 12.40 -2.57
C SER A 33 -6.07 12.18 -1.77
N ILE A 34 -4.92 12.25 -2.44
CA ILE A 34 -3.59 12.16 -1.84
C ILE A 34 -2.72 13.26 -2.43
N LYS A 35 -2.05 14.02 -1.56
CA LYS A 35 -1.08 15.05 -1.94
C LYS A 35 0.33 14.46 -2.09
N PRO A 36 1.22 15.14 -2.84
CA PRO A 36 2.64 14.74 -2.87
C PRO A 36 3.23 14.67 -1.46
N GLY A 37 3.93 13.56 -1.14
CA GLY A 37 4.57 13.35 0.16
C GLY A 37 3.63 13.05 1.33
N GLU A 38 2.31 13.00 1.12
CA GLU A 38 1.31 12.65 2.13
C GLU A 38 1.25 11.13 2.36
N THR A 39 0.91 10.71 3.58
CA THR A 39 0.45 9.35 3.87
C THR A 39 -1.05 9.34 4.15
N LEU A 40 -1.81 8.69 3.27
CA LEU A 40 -3.21 8.38 3.51
C LEU A 40 -3.35 6.96 4.06
N GLY A 41 -3.85 6.82 5.28
CA GLY A 41 -4.20 5.55 5.88
C GLY A 41 -5.56 5.05 5.41
N VAL A 42 -5.71 3.74 5.23
CA VAL A 42 -6.98 3.08 4.93
C VAL A 42 -7.18 1.95 5.92
N VAL A 43 -8.20 2.07 6.76
CA VAL A 43 -8.50 1.07 7.79
C VAL A 43 -9.90 0.50 7.62
N GLY A 44 -10.13 -0.66 8.23
CA GLY A 44 -11.41 -1.37 8.22
C GLY A 44 -11.19 -2.88 8.30
N GLU A 45 -12.26 -3.63 8.49
CA GLU A 45 -12.22 -5.09 8.57
C GLU A 45 -11.80 -5.76 7.25
N SER A 46 -11.41 -7.04 7.35
CA SER A 46 -11.11 -7.83 6.16
C SER A 46 -12.35 -7.92 5.26
N GLY A 47 -12.15 -7.79 3.94
CA GLY A 47 -13.24 -7.85 2.97
C GLY A 47 -14.04 -6.54 2.77
N CYS A 48 -13.76 -5.45 3.50
CA CYS A 48 -14.48 -4.18 3.34
C CYS A 48 -14.12 -3.37 2.07
N GLY A 49 -13.23 -3.87 1.20
CA GLY A 49 -12.91 -3.24 -0.09
C GLY A 49 -11.56 -2.53 -0.18
N LYS A 50 -10.74 -2.46 0.88
CA LYS A 50 -9.44 -1.75 0.91
C LYS A 50 -8.47 -2.17 -0.21
N SER A 51 -8.15 -3.46 -0.28
CA SER A 51 -7.24 -4.00 -1.31
C SER A 51 -7.82 -3.86 -2.71
N MET A 52 -9.16 -3.98 -2.88
CA MET A 52 -9.79 -3.77 -4.18
C MET A 52 -9.68 -2.31 -4.62
N THR A 53 -9.83 -1.35 -3.70
CA THR A 53 -9.59 0.06 -3.98
C THR A 53 -8.14 0.29 -4.42
N ALA A 54 -7.16 -0.28 -3.72
CA ALA A 54 -5.74 -0.17 -4.10
C ALA A 54 -5.43 -0.80 -5.47
N LEU A 55 -5.94 -2.01 -5.75
CA LEU A 55 -5.76 -2.69 -7.03
C LEU A 55 -6.41 -1.93 -8.20
N SER A 56 -7.50 -1.19 -7.94
CA SER A 56 -8.14 -0.37 -8.97
C SER A 56 -7.24 0.76 -9.47
N LEU A 57 -6.44 1.39 -8.59
CA LEU A 57 -5.48 2.43 -8.95
C LEU A 57 -4.42 1.91 -9.93
N MET A 58 -4.14 0.63 -9.85
CA MET A 58 -3.19 -0.06 -10.72
C MET A 58 -3.87 -0.77 -11.91
N GLN A 59 -5.20 -0.69 -12.05
CA GLN A 59 -5.98 -1.52 -13.01
C GLN A 59 -5.60 -3.01 -12.92
N LEU A 60 -5.48 -3.54 -11.69
CA LEU A 60 -5.11 -4.94 -11.42
C LEU A 60 -6.28 -5.75 -10.84
N ILE A 61 -7.50 -5.26 -10.92
CA ILE A 61 -8.68 -6.02 -10.50
C ILE A 61 -8.80 -7.25 -11.39
N PRO A 62 -8.92 -8.47 -10.79
CA PRO A 62 -9.14 -9.69 -11.55
C PRO A 62 -10.41 -9.60 -12.40
N SER A 63 -10.28 -9.62 -13.71
CA SER A 63 -11.41 -9.51 -14.62
C SER A 63 -11.37 -10.63 -15.67
N PRO A 64 -12.37 -11.53 -15.77
CA PRO A 64 -13.50 -11.70 -14.85
C PRO A 64 -13.06 -12.25 -13.49
N PRO A 65 -13.88 -12.17 -12.39
CA PRO A 65 -15.26 -11.67 -12.34
C PRO A 65 -15.40 -10.19 -11.95
N GLY A 66 -14.30 -9.48 -11.59
CA GLY A 66 -14.35 -8.10 -11.13
C GLY A 66 -14.38 -7.08 -12.26
N LYS A 67 -15.05 -5.95 -12.03
CA LYS A 67 -15.09 -4.80 -12.95
C LYS A 67 -15.20 -3.50 -12.20
N ILE A 68 -14.50 -2.47 -12.64
CA ILE A 68 -14.75 -1.08 -12.23
C ILE A 68 -16.02 -0.64 -12.96
N THR A 69 -17.07 -0.31 -12.20
CA THR A 69 -18.42 -0.03 -12.72
C THR A 69 -18.75 1.46 -12.73
N ALA A 70 -18.03 2.28 -11.94
CA ALA A 70 -18.25 3.72 -11.84
C ALA A 70 -16.99 4.43 -11.37
N GLY A 71 -16.96 5.75 -11.53
CA GLY A 71 -15.96 6.66 -10.98
C GLY A 71 -14.84 7.02 -11.93
N GLU A 72 -13.94 7.86 -11.41
CA GLU A 72 -12.73 8.33 -12.07
C GLU A 72 -11.52 8.19 -11.15
N ILE A 73 -10.35 7.93 -11.72
CA ILE A 73 -9.06 7.87 -11.00
C ILE A 73 -8.09 8.82 -11.68
N MET A 74 -7.97 10.03 -11.16
CA MET A 74 -7.10 11.07 -11.68
C MET A 74 -5.72 10.99 -11.02
N TYR A 75 -4.69 10.74 -11.79
CA TYR A 75 -3.30 10.75 -11.35
C TYR A 75 -2.52 11.82 -12.10
N LYS A 76 -1.94 12.79 -11.40
CA LYS A 76 -1.27 13.97 -12.01
C LYS A 76 -2.12 14.66 -13.08
N GLY A 77 -3.45 14.64 -12.91
CA GLY A 77 -4.41 15.25 -13.83
C GLY A 77 -4.80 14.41 -15.05
N GLU A 78 -4.38 13.15 -15.12
CA GLU A 78 -4.77 12.21 -16.18
C GLU A 78 -5.58 11.05 -15.60
N ASP A 79 -6.69 10.68 -16.27
CA ASP A 79 -7.56 9.60 -15.83
C ASP A 79 -6.94 8.24 -16.14
N LEU A 80 -6.56 7.50 -15.08
CA LEU A 80 -5.96 6.18 -15.22
C LEU A 80 -6.90 5.16 -15.86
N LEU A 81 -8.21 5.29 -15.67
CA LEU A 81 -9.18 4.33 -16.22
C LEU A 81 -9.28 4.40 -17.75
N LYS A 82 -8.85 5.52 -18.35
CA LYS A 82 -8.82 5.71 -19.81
C LYS A 82 -7.49 5.28 -20.45
N LYS A 83 -6.50 4.92 -19.62
CA LYS A 83 -5.18 4.46 -20.11
C LYS A 83 -5.26 3.06 -20.70
N SER A 84 -4.57 2.89 -21.82
CA SER A 84 -4.37 1.56 -22.41
C SER A 84 -3.47 0.67 -21.54
N PRO A 85 -3.51 -0.66 -21.72
CA PRO A 85 -2.62 -1.57 -21.00
C PRO A 85 -1.12 -1.26 -21.20
N LYS A 86 -0.74 -0.66 -22.32
CA LYS A 86 0.65 -0.24 -22.60
C LYS A 86 1.01 0.97 -21.74
N GLU A 87 0.20 2.01 -21.72
CA GLU A 87 0.42 3.20 -20.89
C GLU A 87 0.44 2.86 -19.39
N MET A 88 -0.44 1.95 -18.95
CA MET A 88 -0.42 1.48 -17.57
C MET A 88 0.86 0.72 -17.20
N ARG A 89 1.50 0.01 -18.13
CA ARG A 89 2.81 -0.61 -17.88
C ARG A 89 3.91 0.43 -17.65
N ASP A 90 3.84 1.57 -18.33
CA ASP A 90 4.80 2.66 -18.16
C ASP A 90 4.61 3.39 -16.80
N ILE A 91 3.40 3.33 -16.24
CA ILE A 91 3.06 3.91 -14.92
C ILE A 91 3.40 2.96 -13.77
N ARG A 92 3.02 1.67 -13.91
CA ARG A 92 3.24 0.66 -12.88
C ARG A 92 4.73 0.43 -12.63
N GLY A 93 5.16 0.50 -11.40
CA GLY A 93 6.55 0.31 -10.97
C GLY A 93 7.42 1.56 -11.12
N LYS A 94 7.10 2.48 -12.03
CA LYS A 94 7.82 3.74 -12.23
C LYS A 94 7.18 4.91 -11.46
N GLU A 95 5.91 5.18 -11.74
CA GLU A 95 5.18 6.30 -11.17
C GLU A 95 4.39 5.89 -9.92
N ILE A 96 3.71 4.75 -10.01
CA ILE A 96 2.95 4.13 -8.94
C ILE A 96 3.51 2.74 -8.71
N SER A 97 3.96 2.46 -7.50
CA SER A 97 4.45 1.14 -7.10
C SER A 97 3.62 0.56 -5.97
N MET A 98 3.64 -0.76 -5.82
CA MET A 98 2.83 -1.45 -4.82
C MET A 98 3.63 -2.51 -4.08
N ILE A 99 3.50 -2.53 -2.76
CA ILE A 99 3.92 -3.62 -1.87
C ILE A 99 2.66 -4.43 -1.57
N PHE A 100 2.64 -5.68 -2.03
CA PHE A 100 1.52 -6.59 -1.85
C PHE A 100 1.56 -7.27 -0.47
N GLN A 101 0.41 -7.72 0.00
CA GLN A 101 0.22 -8.35 1.31
C GLN A 101 1.12 -9.57 1.54
N GLU A 102 1.40 -10.37 0.50
CA GLU A 102 2.20 -11.59 0.63
C GLU A 102 3.56 -11.49 -0.07
N PRO A 103 4.67 -11.38 0.69
CA PRO A 103 6.03 -11.36 0.12
C PRO A 103 6.41 -12.65 -0.58
N MET A 104 5.80 -13.77 -0.19
CA MET A 104 6.13 -15.10 -0.72
C MET A 104 5.69 -15.30 -2.16
N THR A 105 4.61 -14.65 -2.57
CA THR A 105 4.05 -14.75 -3.93
C THR A 105 4.58 -13.68 -4.87
N SER A 106 5.15 -12.59 -4.32
CA SER A 106 5.59 -11.43 -5.10
C SER A 106 7.00 -11.58 -5.68
N LEU A 107 7.87 -12.41 -5.06
CA LEU A 107 9.22 -12.68 -5.55
C LEU A 107 9.29 -14.02 -6.27
N ASN A 108 9.86 -14.04 -7.49
CA ASN A 108 10.10 -15.27 -8.22
C ASN A 108 11.16 -16.11 -7.50
N PRO A 109 10.82 -17.35 -7.02
CA PRO A 109 11.70 -18.13 -6.16
C PRO A 109 12.96 -18.67 -6.86
N VAL A 110 12.98 -18.73 -8.20
CA VAL A 110 14.09 -19.30 -8.99
C VAL A 110 15.00 -18.22 -9.62
N ILE A 111 14.68 -16.94 -9.42
CA ILE A 111 15.48 -15.81 -9.91
C ILE A 111 16.12 -15.10 -8.70
N THR A 112 17.41 -14.76 -8.80
CA THR A 112 18.10 -14.02 -7.72
C THR A 112 17.45 -12.67 -7.51
N VAL A 113 17.42 -12.22 -6.25
CA VAL A 113 16.73 -10.96 -5.88
C VAL A 113 17.36 -9.73 -6.56
N GLY A 114 18.68 -9.73 -6.73
CA GLY A 114 19.35 -8.66 -7.47
C GLY A 114 18.91 -8.56 -8.93
N LYS A 115 18.71 -9.70 -9.61
CA LYS A 115 18.19 -9.69 -10.99
C LYS A 115 16.75 -9.19 -11.06
N GLN A 116 15.92 -9.49 -10.07
CA GLN A 116 14.53 -9.02 -10.02
C GLN A 116 14.46 -7.50 -9.83
N ILE A 117 15.31 -6.92 -8.95
CA ILE A 117 15.40 -5.46 -8.80
C ILE A 117 15.94 -4.83 -10.09
N MET A 118 16.98 -5.41 -10.70
CA MET A 118 17.52 -4.92 -11.99
C MET A 118 16.47 -4.94 -13.09
N GLU A 119 15.63 -5.96 -13.15
CA GLU A 119 14.55 -6.09 -14.15
C GLU A 119 13.55 -4.93 -14.02
N ALA A 120 13.14 -4.60 -12.80
CA ALA A 120 12.27 -3.46 -12.54
C ALA A 120 12.90 -2.15 -13.05
N VAL A 121 14.17 -1.91 -12.73
CA VAL A 121 14.89 -0.72 -13.18
C VAL A 121 15.05 -0.67 -14.70
N LEU A 122 15.51 -1.76 -15.33
CA LEU A 122 15.75 -1.83 -16.77
C LEU A 122 14.48 -1.75 -17.61
N THR A 123 13.33 -2.11 -17.03
CA THR A 123 12.02 -1.99 -17.69
C THR A 123 11.61 -0.53 -17.85
N HIS A 124 11.95 0.32 -16.89
CA HIS A 124 11.44 1.67 -16.78
C HIS A 124 12.46 2.77 -17.04
N GLU A 125 13.76 2.46 -16.83
CA GLU A 125 14.82 3.44 -16.93
C GLU A 125 15.78 3.09 -18.08
N LYS A 126 16.24 4.12 -18.81
CA LYS A 126 17.26 3.96 -19.87
C LYS A 126 18.65 3.88 -19.22
N MET A 127 18.97 2.71 -18.68
CA MET A 127 20.25 2.43 -18.01
C MET A 127 20.97 1.23 -18.65
N SER A 128 22.29 1.20 -18.53
CA SER A 128 23.09 0.02 -18.83
C SER A 128 22.87 -1.06 -17.76
N LYS A 129 23.19 -2.32 -18.08
CA LYS A 129 23.14 -3.42 -17.09
C LYS A 129 24.03 -3.16 -15.87
N GLN A 130 25.14 -2.46 -16.06
CA GLN A 130 26.07 -2.13 -14.98
C GLN A 130 25.46 -1.11 -14.04
N GLU A 131 24.88 0.00 -14.55
CA GLU A 131 24.18 1.01 -13.77
C GLU A 131 22.98 0.41 -13.01
N ALA A 132 22.19 -0.47 -13.68
CA ALA A 132 21.08 -1.15 -13.02
C ALA A 132 21.54 -2.08 -11.88
N LYS A 133 22.72 -2.72 -12.01
CA LYS A 133 23.32 -3.53 -10.94
C LYS A 133 23.74 -2.64 -9.76
N GLU A 134 24.38 -1.51 -10.02
CA GLU A 134 24.79 -0.55 -9.00
C GLU A 134 23.56 0.00 -8.26
N ARG A 135 22.50 0.37 -9.00
CA ARG A 135 21.23 0.79 -8.43
C ARG A 135 20.60 -0.29 -7.57
N ALA A 136 20.55 -1.55 -8.02
CA ALA A 136 20.02 -2.64 -7.23
C ALA A 136 20.81 -2.87 -5.93
N LEU A 137 22.14 -2.80 -5.96
CA LEU A 137 22.99 -2.89 -4.77
C LEU A 137 22.76 -1.71 -3.81
N GLU A 138 22.62 -0.49 -4.35
CA GLU A 138 22.26 0.69 -3.58
C GLU A 138 20.93 0.49 -2.85
N MET A 139 19.90 0.01 -3.54
CA MET A 139 18.59 -0.23 -2.94
C MET A 139 18.64 -1.31 -1.86
N ILE A 140 19.40 -2.39 -2.05
CA ILE A 140 19.59 -3.44 -1.03
C ILE A 140 20.28 -2.87 0.23
N LYS A 141 21.26 -1.97 0.06
CA LYS A 141 21.91 -1.26 1.17
C LYS A 141 20.95 -0.32 1.87
N LEU A 142 20.17 0.42 1.11
CA LEU A 142 19.23 1.44 1.59
C LEU A 142 18.16 0.83 2.51
N VAL A 143 17.66 -0.38 2.18
CA VAL A 143 16.72 -1.11 3.02
C VAL A 143 17.38 -1.82 4.22
N GLY A 144 18.65 -1.57 4.47
CA GLY A 144 19.37 -2.04 5.65
C GLY A 144 19.68 -3.54 5.65
N ILE A 145 19.88 -4.14 4.49
CA ILE A 145 20.29 -5.55 4.37
C ILE A 145 21.82 -5.63 4.43
N PRO A 146 22.39 -6.45 5.35
CA PRO A 146 23.83 -6.67 5.43
C PRO A 146 24.32 -7.49 4.22
N MET A 147 25.60 -7.32 3.87
CA MET A 147 26.28 -8.02 2.78
C MET A 147 25.48 -7.98 1.44
N PRO A 148 25.22 -6.79 0.90
CA PRO A 148 24.34 -6.60 -0.25
C PRO A 148 24.76 -7.40 -1.49
N GLU A 149 26.06 -7.56 -1.74
CA GLU A 149 26.62 -8.33 -2.86
C GLU A 149 26.25 -9.82 -2.76
N LYS A 150 26.31 -10.39 -1.56
CA LYS A 150 25.92 -11.77 -1.31
C LYS A 150 24.40 -11.93 -1.49
N VAL A 151 23.62 -11.02 -0.92
CA VAL A 151 22.16 -11.06 -1.02
C VAL A 151 21.69 -10.82 -2.45
N PHE A 152 22.34 -9.92 -3.18
CA PHE A 152 22.07 -9.71 -4.61
C PHE A 152 22.12 -11.02 -5.42
N ALA A 153 23.08 -11.91 -5.09
CA ALA A 153 23.25 -13.22 -5.76
C ALA A 153 22.36 -14.33 -5.17
N SER A 154 21.63 -14.08 -4.10
CA SER A 154 20.77 -15.06 -3.43
C SER A 154 19.38 -15.14 -4.08
N CYS A 155 18.75 -16.32 -4.01
CA CYS A 155 17.34 -16.51 -4.36
C CYS A 155 16.44 -16.24 -3.12
N PRO A 156 15.16 -15.92 -3.32
CA PRO A 156 14.23 -15.58 -2.20
C PRO A 156 14.16 -16.65 -1.10
N HIS A 157 14.20 -17.94 -1.44
CA HIS A 157 14.13 -19.02 -0.46
C HIS A 157 15.34 -19.09 0.48
N GLN A 158 16.46 -18.44 0.14
CA GLN A 158 17.67 -18.34 0.97
C GLN A 158 17.62 -17.18 1.99
N LEU A 159 16.55 -16.38 1.97
CA LEU A 159 16.37 -15.18 2.78
C LEU A 159 15.30 -15.41 3.86
N SER A 160 15.45 -14.76 5.00
CA SER A 160 14.41 -14.70 6.03
C SER A 160 13.17 -13.93 5.54
N GLY A 161 12.03 -14.09 6.23
CA GLY A 161 10.79 -13.35 5.91
C GLY A 161 11.01 -11.83 5.88
N GLY A 162 11.62 -11.28 6.93
CA GLY A 162 11.94 -9.85 6.99
C GLY A 162 12.93 -9.38 5.92
N MET A 163 13.89 -10.22 5.50
CA MET A 163 14.78 -9.88 4.38
C MET A 163 14.02 -9.86 3.05
N ARG A 164 13.12 -10.82 2.82
CA ARG A 164 12.26 -10.83 1.61
C ARG A 164 11.38 -9.59 1.55
N GLN A 165 10.77 -9.19 2.67
CA GLN A 165 9.98 -7.97 2.76
C GLN A 165 10.82 -6.73 2.42
N ARG A 166 12.04 -6.61 2.96
CA ARG A 166 12.96 -5.51 2.62
C ARG A 166 13.35 -5.51 1.14
N ILE A 167 13.56 -6.68 0.53
CA ILE A 167 13.81 -6.79 -0.92
C ILE A 167 12.61 -6.31 -1.74
N MET A 168 11.38 -6.66 -1.35
CA MET A 168 10.18 -6.14 -2.03
C MET A 168 10.09 -4.61 -1.94
N ILE A 169 10.38 -4.04 -0.77
CA ILE A 169 10.44 -2.59 -0.60
C ILE A 169 11.53 -1.99 -1.49
N ALA A 170 12.73 -2.59 -1.53
CA ALA A 170 13.82 -2.17 -2.39
C ALA A 170 13.41 -2.18 -3.88
N MET A 171 12.73 -3.23 -4.31
CA MET A 171 12.22 -3.36 -5.67
C MET A 171 11.12 -2.32 -5.97
N ALA A 172 10.17 -2.14 -5.07
CA ALA A 172 9.07 -1.19 -5.22
C ALA A 172 9.58 0.27 -5.32
N LEU A 173 10.65 0.61 -4.61
CA LEU A 173 11.23 1.96 -4.57
C LEU A 173 12.37 2.17 -5.58
N SER A 174 12.77 1.15 -6.34
CA SER A 174 13.96 1.19 -7.20
C SER A 174 13.89 2.25 -8.32
N CYS A 175 12.68 2.60 -8.76
CA CYS A 175 12.42 3.63 -9.77
C CYS A 175 11.96 4.97 -9.17
N ASN A 176 12.07 5.19 -7.86
CA ASN A 176 11.66 6.41 -7.15
C ASN A 176 10.19 6.81 -7.47
N PRO A 177 9.20 5.95 -7.17
CA PRO A 177 7.81 6.23 -7.51
C PRO A 177 7.28 7.47 -6.77
N SER A 178 6.37 8.21 -7.43
CA SER A 178 5.68 9.34 -6.78
C SER A 178 4.61 8.87 -5.79
N LEU A 179 4.03 7.68 -6.01
CA LEU A 179 3.06 7.05 -5.11
C LEU A 179 3.46 5.61 -4.80
N LEU A 180 3.55 5.27 -3.52
CA LEU A 180 3.74 3.92 -3.02
C LEU A 180 2.45 3.43 -2.36
N ILE A 181 1.89 2.34 -2.86
CA ILE A 181 0.76 1.64 -2.25
C ILE A 181 1.32 0.52 -1.38
N CYS A 182 0.95 0.52 -0.10
CA CYS A 182 1.33 -0.50 0.87
C CYS A 182 0.07 -1.25 1.32
N ASP A 183 -0.16 -2.44 0.77
CA ASP A 183 -1.30 -3.28 1.15
C ASP A 183 -0.85 -4.28 2.22
N GLU A 184 -1.15 -3.97 3.48
CA GLU A 184 -0.76 -4.74 4.67
C GLU A 184 0.74 -5.10 4.68
N PRO A 185 1.66 -4.13 4.60
CA PRO A 185 3.08 -4.38 4.32
C PRO A 185 3.81 -5.12 5.45
N THR A 186 3.19 -5.30 6.60
CA THR A 186 3.80 -5.92 7.79
C THR A 186 3.05 -7.16 8.29
N THR A 187 2.01 -7.60 7.60
CA THR A 187 1.27 -8.82 7.94
C THR A 187 2.20 -10.04 7.97
N ALA A 188 2.02 -10.91 8.95
CA ALA A 188 2.84 -12.10 9.22
C ALA A 188 4.32 -11.83 9.60
N LEU A 189 4.67 -10.62 10.03
CA LEU A 189 5.96 -10.29 10.61
C LEU A 189 5.85 -10.16 12.14
N ASP A 190 6.95 -10.45 12.84
CA ASP A 190 7.04 -10.16 14.27
C ASP A 190 7.07 -8.64 14.52
N VAL A 191 6.64 -8.21 15.71
CA VAL A 191 6.48 -6.79 16.09
C VAL A 191 7.77 -5.98 15.89
N THR A 192 8.94 -6.60 16.16
CA THR A 192 10.23 -5.91 16.01
C THR A 192 10.54 -5.64 14.54
N ILE A 193 10.33 -6.62 13.67
CA ILE A 193 10.54 -6.46 12.23
C ILE A 193 9.48 -5.51 11.64
N GLN A 194 8.22 -5.60 12.08
CA GLN A 194 7.16 -4.66 11.69
C GLN A 194 7.60 -3.20 11.93
N ALA A 195 8.00 -2.86 13.16
CA ALA A 195 8.47 -1.51 13.49
C ALA A 195 9.66 -1.06 12.62
N GLN A 196 10.60 -1.96 12.33
CA GLN A 196 11.73 -1.66 11.44
C GLN A 196 11.29 -1.39 9.99
N ILE A 197 10.32 -2.15 9.47
CA ILE A 197 9.77 -1.95 8.12
C ILE A 197 9.02 -0.61 8.01
N LEU A 198 8.19 -0.28 9.00
CA LEU A 198 7.45 0.99 9.02
C LEU A 198 8.40 2.19 9.08
N LYS A 199 9.43 2.13 9.93
CA LYS A 199 10.49 3.16 9.98
C LYS A 199 11.22 3.29 8.64
N LEU A 200 11.48 2.17 7.96
CA LEU A 200 12.09 2.17 6.64
C LEU A 200 11.21 2.87 5.62
N ILE A 201 9.92 2.51 5.52
CA ILE A 201 8.96 3.14 4.61
C ILE A 201 8.89 4.65 4.88
N ASN A 202 8.78 5.07 6.14
CA ASN A 202 8.71 6.47 6.53
C ASN A 202 10.00 7.25 6.19
N LYS A 203 11.15 6.63 6.39
CA LYS A 203 12.44 7.20 5.96
C LYS A 203 12.47 7.40 4.46
N MET A 204 12.11 6.38 3.68
CA MET A 204 12.11 6.43 2.22
C MET A 204 11.08 7.43 1.66
N LYS A 205 9.88 7.51 2.27
CA LYS A 205 8.88 8.55 1.98
C LYS A 205 9.51 9.94 2.02
N LYS A 206 10.25 10.24 3.10
CA LYS A 206 10.89 11.56 3.30
C LYS A 206 12.05 11.82 2.34
N GLU A 207 12.90 10.82 2.11
CA GLU A 207 14.08 10.96 1.25
C GLU A 207 13.71 11.09 -0.24
N LEU A 208 12.67 10.40 -0.69
CA LEU A 208 12.23 10.36 -2.08
C LEU A 208 11.03 11.28 -2.37
N ASN A 209 10.47 11.93 -1.35
CA ASN A 209 9.23 12.72 -1.44
C ASN A 209 8.06 11.92 -2.06
N THR A 210 7.97 10.63 -1.73
CA THR A 210 6.96 9.69 -2.23
C THR A 210 5.69 9.83 -1.37
N ALA A 211 4.53 9.92 -1.99
CA ALA A 211 3.24 9.79 -1.29
C ALA A 211 2.98 8.31 -0.96
N VAL A 212 2.26 8.03 0.11
CA VAL A 212 1.98 6.67 0.56
C VAL A 212 0.48 6.45 0.75
N LEU A 213 -0.07 5.40 0.13
CA LEU A 213 -1.38 4.86 0.47
C LEU A 213 -1.14 3.61 1.33
N LEU A 214 -1.42 3.72 2.63
CA LEU A 214 -1.15 2.67 3.62
C LEU A 214 -2.43 1.96 4.02
N ILE A 215 -2.60 0.72 3.59
CA ILE A 215 -3.70 -0.15 3.99
C ILE A 215 -3.24 -1.04 5.14
N THR A 216 -3.98 -1.03 6.24
CA THR A 216 -3.74 -1.89 7.39
C THR A 216 -5.02 -2.05 8.21
N HIS A 217 -5.09 -3.11 9.00
CA HIS A 217 -6.10 -3.26 10.05
C HIS A 217 -5.56 -2.82 11.43
N ASP A 218 -4.27 -2.47 11.52
CA ASP A 218 -3.61 -2.05 12.74
C ASP A 218 -3.68 -0.53 12.91
N MET A 219 -4.50 -0.09 13.86
CA MET A 219 -4.67 1.34 14.18
C MET A 219 -3.41 1.95 14.80
N GLY A 220 -2.57 1.16 15.49
CA GLY A 220 -1.29 1.62 16.01
C GLY A 220 -0.34 2.04 14.87
N VAL A 221 -0.32 1.25 13.79
CA VAL A 221 0.44 1.59 12.56
C VAL A 221 -0.08 2.88 11.94
N ILE A 222 -1.41 3.08 11.91
CA ILE A 222 -2.02 4.30 11.39
C ILE A 222 -1.60 5.51 12.22
N SER A 223 -1.63 5.41 13.55
CA SER A 223 -1.25 6.52 14.44
C SER A 223 0.19 6.98 14.25
N GLU A 224 1.09 6.07 13.88
CA GLU A 224 2.53 6.36 13.66
C GLU A 224 2.83 6.92 12.25
N MET A 225 2.07 6.48 11.24
CA MET A 225 2.45 6.64 9.84
C MET A 225 1.58 7.60 9.04
N ALA A 226 0.28 7.71 9.36
CA ALA A 226 -0.68 8.43 8.54
C ALA A 226 -0.77 9.91 8.87
N ASP A 227 -0.99 10.74 7.85
CA ASP A 227 -1.36 12.14 7.99
C ASP A 227 -2.89 12.26 8.04
N ASN A 228 -3.57 11.61 7.10
CA ASN A 228 -5.03 11.49 7.02
C ASN A 228 -5.45 10.02 6.97
N VAL A 229 -6.68 9.73 7.34
CA VAL A 229 -7.21 8.36 7.41
C VAL A 229 -8.61 8.30 6.83
N ILE A 230 -8.87 7.26 6.06
CA ILE A 230 -10.21 6.82 5.67
C ILE A 230 -10.55 5.50 6.38
N VAL A 231 -11.75 5.45 6.93
CA VAL A 231 -12.30 4.25 7.53
C VAL A 231 -13.29 3.64 6.54
N MET A 232 -13.05 2.40 6.13
CA MET A 232 -13.91 1.69 5.20
C MET A 232 -14.74 0.63 5.91
N TYR A 233 -16.03 0.59 5.60
CA TYR A 233 -16.97 -0.44 6.05
C TYR A 233 -17.90 -0.84 4.91
N ALA A 234 -18.08 -2.15 4.67
CA ALA A 234 -18.98 -2.70 3.65
C ALA A 234 -18.87 -2.02 2.26
N GLY A 235 -17.66 -1.75 1.81
CA GLY A 235 -17.38 -1.16 0.49
C GLY A 235 -17.50 0.36 0.42
N LYS A 236 -17.77 1.05 1.52
CA LYS A 236 -17.95 2.51 1.58
C LYS A 236 -16.94 3.16 2.53
N ILE A 237 -16.62 4.44 2.29
CA ILE A 237 -15.96 5.27 3.29
C ILE A 237 -17.03 5.76 4.27
N VAL A 238 -16.86 5.45 5.55
CA VAL A 238 -17.77 5.86 6.62
C VAL A 238 -17.21 7.03 7.43
N GLU A 239 -15.88 7.23 7.40
CA GLU A 239 -15.24 8.39 8.02
C GLU A 239 -13.97 8.75 7.24
N TYR A 240 -13.71 10.06 7.06
CA TYR A 240 -12.48 10.61 6.48
C TYR A 240 -12.04 11.81 7.31
N THR A 241 -10.88 11.70 7.95
CA THR A 241 -10.37 12.70 8.86
C THR A 241 -8.85 12.65 8.96
N ASN A 242 -8.24 13.61 9.64
CA ASN A 242 -6.82 13.50 10.00
C ASN A 242 -6.63 12.47 11.13
N VAL A 243 -5.41 11.97 11.28
CA VAL A 243 -5.11 10.92 12.26
C VAL A 243 -5.38 11.36 13.69
N GLU A 244 -5.12 12.62 14.02
CA GLU A 244 -5.30 13.15 15.39
C GLU A 244 -6.78 13.16 15.81
N ASP A 245 -7.66 13.63 14.91
CA ASP A 245 -9.11 13.65 15.15
C ASP A 245 -9.70 12.24 15.22
N LEU A 246 -9.21 11.30 14.38
CA LEU A 246 -9.64 9.91 14.42
C LEU A 246 -9.47 9.29 15.82
N PHE A 247 -8.35 9.57 16.49
CA PHE A 247 -8.07 9.02 17.82
C PHE A 247 -8.71 9.83 18.95
N LYS A 248 -8.85 11.14 18.82
CA LYS A 248 -9.43 12.02 19.87
C LYS A 248 -10.95 12.04 19.85
N ASN A 249 -11.54 12.13 18.67
CA ASN A 249 -12.97 12.37 18.49
C ASN A 249 -13.55 11.63 17.27
N PRO A 250 -13.51 10.28 17.23
CA PRO A 250 -14.12 9.51 16.14
C PRO A 250 -15.63 9.77 16.09
N LEU A 251 -16.18 9.98 14.90
CA LEU A 251 -17.58 10.38 14.73
C LEU A 251 -18.50 9.19 14.38
N HIS A 252 -18.01 8.27 13.58
CA HIS A 252 -18.84 7.15 13.13
C HIS A 252 -18.85 6.01 14.16
N PRO A 253 -20.00 5.38 14.49
CA PRO A 253 -20.07 4.30 15.47
C PRO A 253 -19.11 3.13 15.21
N TYR A 254 -18.89 2.77 13.94
CA TYR A 254 -17.91 1.75 13.56
C TYR A 254 -16.48 2.15 13.90
N THR A 255 -16.09 3.41 13.66
CA THR A 255 -14.77 3.94 14.02
C THR A 255 -14.56 3.91 15.53
N ILE A 256 -15.61 4.27 16.29
CA ILE A 256 -15.60 4.20 17.76
C ILE A 256 -15.35 2.75 18.22
N GLY A 257 -16.06 1.80 17.61
CA GLY A 257 -15.87 0.36 17.87
C GLY A 257 -14.44 -0.11 17.54
N LEU A 258 -13.92 0.25 16.35
CA LEU A 258 -12.54 -0.07 15.96
C LEU A 258 -11.52 0.48 16.95
N ARG A 259 -11.70 1.72 17.42
CA ARG A 259 -10.82 2.32 18.42
C ARG A 259 -10.86 1.58 19.75
N ARG A 260 -12.05 1.19 20.23
CA ARG A 260 -12.23 0.46 21.49
C ARG A 260 -11.70 -0.98 21.46
N SER A 261 -11.53 -1.56 20.28
CA SER A 261 -10.91 -2.87 20.11
C SER A 261 -9.36 -2.83 20.19
N ILE A 262 -8.76 -1.64 20.32
CA ILE A 262 -7.31 -1.50 20.56
C ILE A 262 -7.07 -1.63 22.06
N PRO A 263 -6.19 -2.56 22.50
CA PRO A 263 -5.81 -2.63 23.92
C PRO A 263 -5.14 -1.32 24.36
N ASP A 264 -5.66 -0.69 25.38
CA ASP A 264 -4.99 0.43 26.03
C ASP A 264 -3.93 -0.12 27.00
N ILE A 265 -2.66 0.22 26.78
CA ILE A 265 -1.54 -0.27 27.59
C ILE A 265 -1.63 0.24 29.04
N ASP A 266 -2.35 1.35 29.26
CA ASP A 266 -2.53 1.99 30.57
C ASP A 266 -3.86 1.61 31.26
N SER A 267 -4.72 0.78 30.64
CA SER A 267 -5.94 0.30 31.26
C SER A 267 -5.66 -0.89 32.21
N ASP A 268 -6.20 -0.83 33.42
CA ASP A 268 -6.16 -1.94 34.37
C ASP A 268 -6.85 -3.19 33.77
N ASP A 269 -6.20 -4.33 33.89
CA ASP A 269 -6.36 -5.64 33.25
C ASP A 269 -7.75 -6.31 33.25
N GLN A 270 -8.88 -5.63 33.32
CA GLN A 270 -10.19 -6.29 33.47
C GLN A 270 -11.32 -5.80 32.54
N GLU A 271 -11.09 -4.89 31.60
CA GLU A 271 -12.14 -4.55 30.63
C GLU A 271 -12.08 -5.55 29.45
N GLU A 272 -13.13 -6.37 29.32
CA GLU A 272 -13.32 -7.18 28.11
C GLU A 272 -13.38 -6.26 26.89
N LEU A 273 -12.55 -6.58 25.85
CA LEU A 273 -12.57 -5.83 24.60
C LEU A 273 -13.98 -5.88 23.98
N GLU A 274 -14.55 -4.71 23.71
CA GLU A 274 -15.86 -4.63 23.06
C GLU A 274 -15.80 -5.22 21.65
N VAL A 275 -16.57 -6.27 21.43
CA VAL A 275 -16.74 -6.86 20.09
C VAL A 275 -17.69 -5.98 19.28
N ILE A 276 -17.29 -5.59 18.08
CA ILE A 276 -18.16 -4.85 17.16
C ILE A 276 -19.31 -5.80 16.71
N PRO A 277 -20.57 -5.54 17.05
CA PRO A 277 -21.66 -6.41 16.65
C PRO A 277 -21.94 -6.33 15.16
N GLY A 278 -22.14 -7.44 14.49
CA GLY A 278 -22.64 -7.50 13.10
C GLY A 278 -21.61 -7.90 12.06
N SER A 279 -20.86 -8.96 12.25
CA SER A 279 -20.06 -9.64 11.20
C SER A 279 -20.94 -10.58 10.38
#